data_f991b9aed5f3274e6874dddcc221f5ec
#
_entry.id   f991b9aed5f3274e6874dddcc221f5ec
#
_cell.length_a   1.000
_cell.length_b   1.000
_cell.length_c   1.000
_cell.angle_alpha   90.00
_cell.angle_beta   90.00
_cell.angle_gamma   90.00
#
_symmetry.space_group_name_H-M   'P 1'
#
loop_
_entity.id
_entity.type
_entity.pdbx_description
1 polymer ?
#
loop_
_entity_poly.entity_id
_entity_poly.type
_entity_poly.pdbx_seq_one_letter_code
_entity_poly.pdbx_strand_id
1 'polypeptide(L)'
;MSRAANIRDAAADQAAVIAFLMLPESYPDRPAEVGRIDTHGAAIFLAGGLAYKLKRAVKLAYLDFSTPEKRKAVCEREFALNRPHAPKLYRRVLAVTRGDDGALRLGGPGEPVDWLIEMERFADDRLFDRLAVAGRLDAALIEKLAEAVERFHAAAPVFNEPRWPASLGPIVGNVVRAMSGIDQAARIGAGMQGYATALQERLYGHRALLSERRDAGLVRRCHGDLHLKNIVLIDGAPCLFDALEFDEDLARIDVLYDLAFLLMDLWHRGLKAEAHALLNHYFSRDAADIEWRGLALLPFFLSLRAAIRAMVGLDGLPLAEGGKRAALAAEIRDYAQLAEALLSPAPPMLIAIGGLSGTGKSTVARAIAPDIGATPGAFVLRSDVERRLMHGAGSAERLGADAYAPESRNAVYSRLLDKAAAILPTGHCVILDAVFREPHQRERPKALAERLGVPFLGVWLEAPQERMLARVAARRGDASDADASVVLRQLESTVPPSDWHKVDASDAAEETASKLRTLL
;
A
#
# COMPACT_ATOMS: atom_id res chain seq x y z
N MET A 1 -39.16 29.44 -2.97
CA MET A 1 -39.07 28.24 -3.85
C MET A 1 -38.20 27.21 -3.19
N SER A 2 -38.70 25.99 -3.05
CA SER A 2 -38.20 24.94 -2.14
C SER A 2 -36.83 24.40 -2.60
N ARG A 3 -35.93 24.10 -1.63
CA ARG A 3 -34.61 23.45 -1.80
C ARG A 3 -34.66 22.13 -2.62
N ALA A 4 -35.82 21.47 -2.62
CA ALA A 4 -36.09 20.26 -3.42
C ALA A 4 -36.33 20.54 -4.92
N ALA A 5 -36.83 21.73 -5.28
CA ALA A 5 -37.01 22.14 -6.68
C ALA A 5 -35.66 22.38 -7.37
N ASN A 6 -34.73 23.07 -6.71
CA ASN A 6 -33.38 23.32 -7.24
C ASN A 6 -32.57 22.05 -7.51
N ILE A 7 -32.77 20.97 -6.72
CA ILE A 7 -32.07 19.69 -6.93
C ILE A 7 -32.66 18.93 -8.12
N ARG A 8 -33.97 19.00 -8.34
CA ARG A 8 -34.63 18.37 -9.50
C ARG A 8 -34.27 19.07 -10.80
N ASP A 9 -34.17 20.39 -10.82
CA ASP A 9 -33.76 21.16 -11.98
C ASP A 9 -32.32 20.92 -12.34
N ALA A 10 -31.40 20.88 -11.36
CA ALA A 10 -29.98 20.55 -11.56
C ALA A 10 -29.76 19.13 -12.09
N ALA A 11 -30.58 18.17 -11.66
CA ALA A 11 -30.52 16.79 -12.15
C ALA A 11 -31.05 16.68 -13.60
N ALA A 12 -32.09 17.47 -13.96
CA ALA A 12 -32.63 17.52 -15.31
C ALA A 12 -31.63 18.18 -16.29
N ASP A 13 -30.98 19.29 -15.89
CA ASP A 13 -29.92 19.93 -16.66
C ASP A 13 -28.73 19.02 -16.91
N GLN A 14 -28.30 18.26 -15.88
CA GLN A 14 -27.21 17.32 -16.05
C GLN A 14 -27.57 16.12 -16.93
N ALA A 15 -28.85 15.70 -16.99
CA ALA A 15 -29.29 14.66 -17.91
C ALA A 15 -29.09 15.09 -19.37
N ALA A 16 -29.33 16.35 -19.70
CA ALA A 16 -29.06 16.91 -21.03
C ALA A 16 -27.55 16.93 -21.35
N VAL A 17 -26.72 17.30 -20.38
CA VAL A 17 -25.25 17.25 -20.52
C VAL A 17 -24.77 15.82 -20.75
N ILE A 18 -25.28 14.86 -19.99
CA ILE A 18 -24.94 13.43 -20.14
C ILE A 18 -25.36 12.93 -21.53
N ALA A 19 -26.57 13.27 -22.00
CA ALA A 19 -27.03 12.90 -23.33
C ALA A 19 -26.14 13.52 -24.44
N PHE A 20 -25.76 14.77 -24.30
CA PHE A 20 -24.81 15.45 -25.19
C PHE A 20 -23.46 14.74 -25.24
N LEU A 21 -22.88 14.39 -24.06
CA LEU A 21 -21.59 13.72 -23.96
C LEU A 21 -21.61 12.26 -24.47
N MET A 22 -22.77 11.66 -24.67
CA MET A 22 -22.91 10.34 -25.32
C MET A 22 -22.87 10.39 -26.84
N LEU A 23 -22.95 11.58 -27.44
CA LEU A 23 -22.93 11.74 -28.88
C LEU A 23 -21.49 11.87 -29.42
N PRO A 24 -21.08 11.06 -30.40
CA PRO A 24 -19.77 11.20 -31.06
C PRO A 24 -19.49 12.61 -31.62
N GLU A 25 -20.53 13.28 -32.09
CA GLU A 25 -20.46 14.62 -32.67
C GLU A 25 -20.10 15.71 -31.64
N SER A 26 -20.24 15.43 -30.37
CA SER A 26 -19.88 16.35 -29.28
C SER A 26 -18.38 16.54 -29.12
N TYR A 27 -17.59 15.67 -29.73
CA TYR A 27 -16.13 15.65 -29.60
C TYR A 27 -15.44 16.13 -30.89
N PRO A 28 -14.30 16.86 -30.76
CA PRO A 28 -13.57 17.35 -31.93
C PRO A 28 -13.19 16.24 -32.91
N ASP A 29 -12.75 15.10 -32.42
CA ASP A 29 -12.24 13.96 -33.21
C ASP A 29 -13.36 13.04 -33.72
N ARG A 30 -14.63 13.28 -33.36
CA ARG A 30 -15.81 12.49 -33.72
C ARG A 30 -15.55 10.97 -33.68
N PRO A 31 -15.29 10.40 -32.52
CA PRO A 31 -15.01 8.98 -32.40
C PRO A 31 -16.16 8.11 -32.92
N ALA A 32 -15.88 6.87 -33.34
CA ALA A 32 -16.91 5.97 -33.84
C ALA A 32 -18.01 5.66 -32.79
N GLU A 33 -17.61 5.62 -31.53
CA GLU A 33 -18.50 5.37 -30.39
C GLU A 33 -17.98 6.07 -29.13
N VAL A 34 -18.88 6.27 -28.16
CA VAL A 34 -18.57 6.80 -26.85
C VAL A 34 -18.96 5.76 -25.79
N GLY A 35 -17.97 5.27 -25.05
CA GLY A 35 -18.20 4.41 -23.89
C GLY A 35 -18.55 5.24 -22.64
N ARG A 36 -19.29 4.64 -21.69
CA ARG A 36 -19.60 5.28 -20.41
C ARG A 36 -19.33 4.35 -19.24
N ILE A 37 -18.69 4.89 -18.19
CA ILE A 37 -18.46 4.23 -16.91
C ILE A 37 -19.06 5.11 -15.82
N ASP A 38 -19.97 4.54 -15.00
CA ASP A 38 -20.58 5.25 -13.87
C ASP A 38 -19.95 4.83 -12.55
N THR A 39 -19.62 5.82 -11.72
CA THR A 39 -19.21 5.65 -10.33
C THR A 39 -20.20 6.38 -9.41
N HIS A 40 -20.02 6.28 -8.07
CA HIS A 40 -20.86 7.01 -7.12
C HIS A 40 -20.84 8.52 -7.32
N GLY A 41 -19.67 9.12 -7.60
CA GLY A 41 -19.48 10.57 -7.70
C GLY A 41 -19.25 11.09 -9.12
N ALA A 42 -19.05 10.24 -10.12
CA ALA A 42 -18.70 10.66 -11.49
C ALA A 42 -19.31 9.77 -12.57
N ALA A 43 -19.48 10.35 -13.76
CA ALA A 43 -19.65 9.64 -15.03
C ALA A 43 -18.44 9.92 -15.92
N ILE A 44 -17.82 8.87 -16.45
CA ILE A 44 -16.62 8.94 -17.28
C ILE A 44 -17.01 8.54 -18.70
N PHE A 45 -16.77 9.43 -19.67
CA PHE A 45 -17.05 9.21 -21.08
C PHE A 45 -15.73 8.91 -21.80
N LEU A 46 -15.68 7.77 -22.48
CA LEU A 46 -14.51 7.30 -23.23
C LEU A 46 -14.72 7.61 -24.71
N ALA A 47 -14.06 8.64 -25.21
CA ALA A 47 -14.22 9.14 -26.58
C ALA A 47 -12.85 9.12 -27.29
N GLY A 48 -12.66 8.16 -28.20
CA GLY A 48 -11.39 7.97 -28.89
C GLY A 48 -10.22 7.71 -27.92
N GLY A 49 -9.17 8.52 -28.01
CA GLY A 49 -7.97 8.47 -27.14
C GLY A 49 -8.12 9.24 -25.83
N LEU A 50 -9.29 9.82 -25.53
CA LEU A 50 -9.52 10.66 -24.37
C LEU A 50 -10.62 10.09 -23.47
N ALA A 51 -10.53 10.46 -22.18
CA ALA A 51 -11.54 10.21 -21.17
C ALA A 51 -12.00 11.56 -20.58
N TYR A 52 -13.31 11.72 -20.41
CA TYR A 52 -13.93 12.94 -19.89
C TYR A 52 -14.69 12.60 -18.61
N LYS A 53 -14.18 13.06 -17.47
CA LYS A 53 -14.75 12.79 -16.15
C LYS A 53 -15.67 13.92 -15.73
N LEU A 54 -16.98 13.65 -15.70
CA LEU A 54 -18.03 14.54 -15.25
C LEU A 54 -18.40 14.21 -13.81
N LYS A 55 -18.35 15.18 -12.89
CA LYS A 55 -18.87 15.00 -11.53
C LYS A 55 -20.40 14.96 -11.56
N ARG A 56 -21.00 13.94 -10.95
CA ARG A 56 -22.46 13.77 -10.92
C ARG A 56 -23.11 14.79 -10.00
N ALA A 57 -24.28 15.33 -10.40
CA ALA A 57 -25.08 16.25 -9.59
C ALA A 57 -25.75 15.53 -8.42
N VAL A 58 -24.95 15.06 -7.46
CA VAL A 58 -25.40 14.34 -6.26
C VAL A 58 -25.08 15.12 -5.00
N LYS A 59 -25.89 14.88 -3.96
CA LYS A 59 -25.66 15.37 -2.61
C LYS A 59 -25.76 14.20 -1.64
N LEU A 60 -24.63 13.75 -1.14
CA LEU A 60 -24.49 12.73 -0.11
C LEU A 60 -24.06 13.37 1.22
N ALA A 61 -24.01 12.62 2.30
CA ALA A 61 -23.62 13.13 3.62
C ALA A 61 -22.17 13.70 3.63
N TYR A 62 -21.30 13.15 2.78
CA TYR A 62 -19.86 13.49 2.67
C TYR A 62 -19.50 14.18 1.35
N LEU A 63 -20.46 14.41 0.43
CA LEU A 63 -20.20 14.86 -0.93
C LEU A 63 -21.34 15.79 -1.40
N ASP A 64 -21.02 17.01 -1.80
CA ASP A 64 -22.01 17.94 -2.34
C ASP A 64 -21.57 18.52 -3.69
N PHE A 65 -22.01 17.87 -4.78
CA PHE A 65 -21.83 18.29 -6.18
C PHE A 65 -23.13 18.82 -6.81
N SER A 66 -24.03 19.32 -5.98
CA SER A 66 -25.39 19.67 -6.39
C SER A 66 -25.48 20.84 -7.37
N THR A 67 -24.47 21.72 -7.45
CA THR A 67 -24.49 22.88 -8.38
C THR A 67 -23.28 22.85 -9.33
N PRO A 68 -23.40 23.47 -10.52
CA PRO A 68 -22.28 23.59 -11.48
C PRO A 68 -21.03 24.24 -10.88
N GLU A 69 -21.18 25.27 -10.03
CA GLU A 69 -20.06 25.98 -9.40
C GLU A 69 -19.30 25.06 -8.44
N LYS A 70 -20.02 24.22 -7.67
CA LYS A 70 -19.39 23.22 -6.81
C LYS A 70 -18.65 22.18 -7.62
N ARG A 71 -19.24 21.70 -8.73
CA ARG A 71 -18.58 20.76 -9.63
C ARG A 71 -17.35 21.36 -10.28
N LYS A 72 -17.39 22.66 -10.68
CA LYS A 72 -16.23 23.40 -11.15
C LYS A 72 -15.09 23.37 -10.13
N ALA A 73 -15.38 23.84 -8.93
CA ALA A 73 -14.38 23.92 -7.85
C ALA A 73 -13.74 22.55 -7.56
N VAL A 74 -14.52 21.48 -7.58
CA VAL A 74 -14.03 20.12 -7.37
C VAL A 74 -13.21 19.63 -8.56
N CYS A 75 -13.60 19.88 -9.81
CA CYS A 75 -12.82 19.53 -11.00
C CYS A 75 -11.48 20.27 -11.03
N GLU A 76 -11.46 21.56 -10.74
CA GLU A 76 -10.24 22.36 -10.64
C GLU A 76 -9.31 21.84 -9.55
N ARG A 77 -9.89 21.47 -8.39
CA ARG A 77 -9.14 20.91 -7.28
C ARG A 77 -8.57 19.52 -7.59
N GLU A 78 -9.37 18.60 -8.14
CA GLU A 78 -8.90 17.28 -8.57
C GLU A 78 -7.75 17.42 -9.58
N PHE A 79 -7.91 18.30 -10.55
CA PHE A 79 -6.88 18.57 -11.53
C PHE A 79 -5.60 19.11 -10.89
N ALA A 80 -5.69 20.10 -10.00
CA ALA A 80 -4.54 20.68 -9.32
C ALA A 80 -3.79 19.69 -8.44
N LEU A 81 -4.51 18.77 -7.79
CA LEU A 81 -3.94 17.73 -6.92
C LEU A 81 -3.24 16.63 -7.71
N ASN A 82 -3.87 16.18 -8.80
CA ASN A 82 -3.40 14.98 -9.50
C ASN A 82 -2.40 15.29 -10.62
N ARG A 83 -2.51 16.44 -11.30
CA ARG A 83 -1.63 16.80 -12.41
C ARG A 83 -0.13 16.77 -12.09
N PRO A 84 0.35 17.22 -10.93
CA PRO A 84 1.78 17.15 -10.59
C PRO A 84 2.34 15.72 -10.53
N HIS A 85 1.50 14.75 -10.15
CA HIS A 85 1.88 13.34 -9.99
C HIS A 85 1.54 12.47 -11.20
N ALA A 86 0.53 12.88 -11.97
CA ALA A 86 0.05 12.20 -13.17
C ALA A 86 -0.03 13.13 -14.38
N PRO A 87 1.06 13.84 -14.76
CA PRO A 87 1.04 14.86 -15.82
C PRO A 87 0.69 14.30 -17.20
N LYS A 88 0.89 13.01 -17.43
CA LYS A 88 0.54 12.31 -18.67
C LYS A 88 -0.92 11.90 -18.73
N LEU A 89 -1.66 11.94 -17.61
CA LEU A 89 -3.07 11.60 -17.56
C LEU A 89 -3.97 12.83 -17.60
N TYR A 90 -3.71 13.82 -16.76
CA TYR A 90 -4.56 15.00 -16.59
C TYR A 90 -4.20 16.10 -17.60
N ARG A 91 -5.11 16.41 -18.53
CA ARG A 91 -4.88 17.42 -19.58
C ARG A 91 -5.33 18.81 -19.15
N ARG A 92 -6.61 18.95 -18.85
CA ARG A 92 -7.26 20.24 -18.48
C ARG A 92 -8.64 20.05 -17.88
N VAL A 93 -9.17 21.11 -17.28
CA VAL A 93 -10.59 21.24 -16.93
C VAL A 93 -11.31 21.95 -18.08
N LEU A 94 -12.47 21.44 -18.47
CA LEU A 94 -13.30 21.96 -19.56
C LEU A 94 -14.70 22.30 -19.07
N ALA A 95 -15.28 23.40 -19.61
CA ALA A 95 -16.67 23.68 -19.45
C ALA A 95 -17.50 22.95 -20.53
N VAL A 96 -18.69 22.50 -20.17
CA VAL A 96 -19.78 22.31 -21.12
C VAL A 96 -20.58 23.60 -21.14
N THR A 97 -20.70 24.27 -22.32
CA THR A 97 -21.34 25.56 -22.45
C THR A 97 -22.63 25.44 -23.25
N ARG A 98 -23.58 26.36 -23.01
CA ARG A 98 -24.80 26.53 -23.80
C ARG A 98 -24.67 27.81 -24.59
N GLY A 99 -24.72 27.71 -25.93
CA GLY A 99 -24.73 28.86 -26.82
C GLY A 99 -26.08 29.59 -26.85
N ASP A 100 -26.12 30.77 -27.46
CA ASP A 100 -27.35 31.56 -27.64
C ASP A 100 -28.40 30.81 -28.48
N ASP A 101 -27.99 29.86 -29.30
CA ASP A 101 -28.82 28.93 -30.06
C ASP A 101 -29.38 27.77 -29.23
N GLY A 102 -29.06 27.72 -27.94
CA GLY A 102 -29.46 26.65 -27.01
C GLY A 102 -28.63 25.36 -27.13
N ALA A 103 -27.74 25.27 -28.12
CA ALA A 103 -26.91 24.06 -28.32
C ALA A 103 -25.80 23.94 -27.29
N LEU A 104 -25.55 22.72 -26.82
CA LEU A 104 -24.42 22.42 -25.95
C LEU A 104 -23.12 22.28 -26.74
N ARG A 105 -22.03 22.75 -26.18
CA ARG A 105 -20.68 22.67 -26.75
C ARG A 105 -19.65 22.27 -25.70
N LEU A 106 -18.64 21.52 -26.11
CA LEU A 106 -17.53 21.14 -25.28
C LEU A 106 -16.40 22.17 -25.39
N GLY A 107 -16.19 22.99 -24.34
CA GLY A 107 -15.15 24.03 -24.32
C GLY A 107 -15.38 25.20 -25.29
N GLY A 108 -16.62 25.39 -25.80
CA GLY A 108 -16.97 26.45 -26.72
C GLY A 108 -17.43 27.76 -26.02
N PRO A 109 -17.76 28.80 -26.81
CA PRO A 109 -18.37 30.01 -26.27
C PRO A 109 -19.79 29.73 -25.78
N GLY A 110 -20.26 30.50 -24.79
CA GLY A 110 -21.59 30.40 -24.21
C GLY A 110 -21.55 30.34 -22.68
N GLU A 111 -22.73 30.22 -22.08
CA GLU A 111 -22.86 30.10 -20.63
C GLU A 111 -22.43 28.71 -20.15
N PRO A 112 -21.51 28.59 -19.18
CA PRO A 112 -21.11 27.29 -18.59
C PRO A 112 -22.27 26.64 -17.84
N VAL A 113 -22.67 25.42 -18.24
CA VAL A 113 -23.73 24.63 -17.60
C VAL A 113 -23.18 23.47 -16.75
N ASP A 114 -21.98 22.96 -17.08
CA ASP A 114 -21.30 21.96 -16.30
C ASP A 114 -19.78 21.94 -16.56
N TRP A 115 -19.05 21.15 -15.79
CA TRP A 115 -17.61 21.06 -15.85
C TRP A 115 -17.14 19.61 -15.80
N LEU A 116 -16.05 19.32 -16.53
CA LEU A 116 -15.43 18.01 -16.59
C LEU A 116 -13.91 18.11 -16.67
N ILE A 117 -13.26 17.01 -16.37
CA ILE A 117 -11.80 16.85 -16.50
C ILE A 117 -11.53 16.04 -17.77
N GLU A 118 -10.74 16.60 -18.68
CA GLU A 118 -10.20 15.89 -19.85
C GLU A 118 -8.91 15.17 -19.45
N MET A 119 -8.86 13.88 -19.74
CA MET A 119 -7.75 13.01 -19.40
C MET A 119 -7.32 12.18 -20.62
N GLU A 120 -6.07 11.75 -20.66
CA GLU A 120 -5.65 10.70 -21.59
C GLU A 120 -6.33 9.39 -21.21
N ARG A 121 -6.88 8.70 -22.22
CA ARG A 121 -7.43 7.36 -22.04
C ARG A 121 -6.30 6.34 -21.95
N PHE A 122 -6.37 5.46 -21.01
CA PHE A 122 -5.50 4.28 -20.90
C PHE A 122 -6.31 3.00 -21.08
N ALA A 123 -5.64 1.91 -21.45
CA ALA A 123 -6.29 0.61 -21.54
C ALA A 123 -6.56 0.04 -20.14
N ASP A 124 -7.73 -0.54 -19.93
CA ASP A 124 -8.17 -1.06 -18.62
C ASP A 124 -7.22 -2.12 -18.05
N ASP A 125 -6.56 -2.91 -18.91
CA ASP A 125 -5.59 -3.93 -18.52
C ASP A 125 -4.29 -3.36 -17.93
N ARG A 126 -4.10 -2.03 -17.96
CA ARG A 126 -3.00 -1.31 -17.30
C ARG A 126 -3.31 -0.87 -15.87
N LEU A 127 -4.56 -0.96 -15.44
CA LEU A 127 -4.91 -0.72 -14.03
C LEU A 127 -4.27 -1.79 -13.14
N PHE A 128 -3.75 -1.38 -12.00
CA PHE A 128 -3.08 -2.31 -11.08
C PHE A 128 -4.03 -3.37 -10.51
N ASP A 129 -5.31 -3.08 -10.34
CA ASP A 129 -6.30 -4.08 -9.96
C ASP A 129 -6.50 -5.14 -11.06
N ARG A 130 -6.37 -4.79 -12.34
CA ARG A 130 -6.42 -5.71 -13.49
C ARG A 130 -5.12 -6.49 -13.62
N LEU A 131 -3.97 -5.82 -13.42
CA LEU A 131 -2.67 -6.49 -13.37
C LEU A 131 -2.63 -7.52 -12.22
N ALA A 132 -3.21 -7.20 -11.06
CA ALA A 132 -3.36 -8.11 -9.94
C ALA A 132 -4.15 -9.38 -10.29
N VAL A 133 -5.34 -9.20 -10.90
CA VAL A 133 -6.17 -10.34 -11.35
C VAL A 133 -5.46 -11.19 -12.41
N ALA A 134 -4.68 -10.56 -13.27
CA ALA A 134 -3.89 -11.24 -14.31
C ALA A 134 -2.59 -11.88 -13.81
N GLY A 135 -2.24 -11.77 -12.52
CA GLY A 135 -0.98 -12.27 -11.96
C GLY A 135 0.27 -11.57 -12.53
N ARG A 136 0.15 -10.30 -12.92
CA ARG A 136 1.20 -9.49 -13.59
C ARG A 136 1.88 -8.49 -12.66
N LEU A 137 1.62 -8.51 -11.36
CA LEU A 137 2.33 -7.71 -10.36
C LEU A 137 3.60 -8.45 -9.94
N ASP A 138 4.65 -8.35 -10.73
CA ASP A 138 5.95 -8.95 -10.39
C ASP A 138 6.72 -8.12 -9.34
N ALA A 139 7.79 -8.71 -8.80
CA ALA A 139 8.61 -8.08 -7.77
C ALA A 139 9.20 -6.73 -8.18
N ALA A 140 9.60 -6.58 -9.45
CA ALA A 140 10.17 -5.33 -9.95
C ALA A 140 9.09 -4.22 -10.04
N LEU A 141 7.86 -4.59 -10.38
CA LEU A 141 6.75 -3.65 -10.43
C LEU A 141 6.32 -3.21 -9.02
N ILE A 142 6.35 -4.12 -8.04
CA ILE A 142 6.08 -3.81 -6.63
C ILE A 142 7.15 -2.88 -6.05
N GLU A 143 8.43 -3.10 -6.38
CA GLU A 143 9.52 -2.19 -5.98
C GLU A 143 9.29 -0.78 -6.54
N LYS A 144 9.01 -0.66 -7.83
CA LYS A 144 8.67 0.64 -8.47
C LYS A 144 7.42 1.27 -7.84
N LEU A 145 6.44 0.48 -7.44
CA LEU A 145 5.24 0.98 -6.76
C LEU A 145 5.59 1.54 -5.38
N ALA A 146 6.40 0.85 -4.59
CA ALA A 146 6.86 1.34 -3.30
C ALA A 146 7.60 2.68 -3.42
N GLU A 147 8.52 2.79 -4.41
CA GLU A 147 9.22 4.03 -4.71
C GLU A 147 8.28 5.15 -5.17
N ALA A 148 7.24 4.83 -5.98
CA ALA A 148 6.28 5.83 -6.44
C ALA A 148 5.45 6.38 -5.27
N VAL A 149 5.01 5.52 -4.35
CA VAL A 149 4.27 5.91 -3.13
C VAL A 149 5.18 6.71 -2.20
N GLU A 150 6.42 6.29 -1.99
CA GLU A 150 7.39 7.02 -1.16
C GLU A 150 7.64 8.44 -1.71
N ARG A 151 7.92 8.57 -3.01
CA ARG A 151 8.11 9.88 -3.67
C ARG A 151 6.87 10.74 -3.55
N PHE A 152 5.67 10.17 -3.71
CA PHE A 152 4.42 10.89 -3.53
C PHE A 152 4.29 11.44 -2.11
N HIS A 153 4.51 10.59 -1.10
CA HIS A 153 4.47 11.01 0.31
C HIS A 153 5.55 12.04 0.64
N ALA A 154 6.79 11.85 0.15
CA ALA A 154 7.89 12.77 0.39
C ALA A 154 7.66 14.16 -0.20
N ALA A 155 7.04 14.25 -1.38
CA ALA A 155 6.72 15.51 -2.05
C ALA A 155 5.45 16.19 -1.49
N ALA A 156 4.60 15.46 -0.75
CA ALA A 156 3.33 15.98 -0.26
C ALA A 156 3.52 17.06 0.82
N PRO A 157 2.71 18.14 0.82
CA PRO A 157 2.73 19.17 1.84
C PRO A 157 2.52 18.62 3.26
N VAL A 158 3.31 19.10 4.20
CA VAL A 158 3.24 18.75 5.64
C VAL A 158 2.18 19.56 6.34
N PHE A 159 1.43 18.91 7.24
CA PHE A 159 0.42 19.56 8.10
C PHE A 159 0.65 19.22 9.57
N ASN A 160 0.90 20.24 10.38
CA ASN A 160 1.12 20.13 11.83
C ASN A 160 -0.10 20.61 12.65
N GLU A 161 -1.25 20.79 11.98
CA GLU A 161 -2.47 21.25 12.66
C GLU A 161 -3.05 20.18 13.59
N PRO A 162 -3.70 20.56 14.70
CA PRO A 162 -4.24 19.62 15.70
C PRO A 162 -5.39 18.71 15.19
N ARG A 163 -5.86 18.92 13.96
CA ARG A 163 -6.94 18.12 13.35
C ARG A 163 -6.63 16.63 13.32
N TRP A 164 -5.36 16.26 13.03
CA TRP A 164 -4.88 14.90 13.21
C TRP A 164 -4.25 14.77 14.63
N PRO A 165 -4.56 13.76 15.43
CA PRO A 165 -5.40 12.58 15.14
C PRO A 165 -6.90 12.74 15.44
N ALA A 166 -7.39 13.95 15.75
CA ALA A 166 -8.79 14.17 16.12
C ALA A 166 -9.79 13.72 15.04
N SER A 167 -9.40 13.83 13.74
CA SER A 167 -10.21 13.37 12.60
C SER A 167 -10.47 11.86 12.56
N LEU A 168 -9.63 11.05 13.21
CA LEU A 168 -9.86 9.59 13.31
C LEU A 168 -11.07 9.25 14.20
N GLY A 169 -11.38 10.07 15.20
CA GLY A 169 -12.50 9.82 16.09
C GLY A 169 -13.86 9.71 15.36
N PRO A 170 -14.24 10.70 14.52
CA PRO A 170 -15.43 10.61 13.67
C PRO A 170 -15.42 9.41 12.72
N ILE A 171 -14.27 9.07 12.12
CA ILE A 171 -14.12 7.92 11.21
C ILE A 171 -14.43 6.62 11.98
N VAL A 172 -13.76 6.39 13.11
CA VAL A 172 -14.00 5.24 13.99
C VAL A 172 -15.45 5.22 14.46
N GLY A 173 -16.02 6.36 14.85
CA GLY A 173 -17.42 6.48 15.25
C GLY A 173 -18.41 6.09 14.13
N ASN A 174 -18.12 6.43 12.87
CA ASN A 174 -18.94 6.01 11.72
C ASN A 174 -18.88 4.50 11.53
N VAL A 175 -17.68 3.92 11.57
CA VAL A 175 -17.49 2.47 11.50
C VAL A 175 -18.24 1.76 12.62
N VAL A 176 -18.10 2.21 13.87
CA VAL A 176 -18.82 1.63 15.02
C VAL A 176 -20.34 1.70 14.85
N ARG A 177 -20.88 2.82 14.35
CA ARG A 177 -22.32 2.93 14.05
C ARG A 177 -22.78 1.99 12.94
N ALA A 178 -21.92 1.67 11.98
CA ALA A 178 -22.23 0.75 10.88
C ALA A 178 -22.17 -0.73 11.30
N MET A 179 -21.60 -1.07 12.47
CA MET A 179 -21.35 -2.47 12.87
C MET A 179 -22.62 -3.36 12.86
N SER A 180 -23.74 -2.87 13.36
CA SER A 180 -24.99 -3.63 13.33
C SER A 180 -25.48 -3.94 11.91
N GLY A 181 -25.31 -3.00 10.99
CA GLY A 181 -25.61 -3.19 9.57
C GLY A 181 -24.64 -4.17 8.89
N ILE A 182 -23.35 -4.09 9.21
CA ILE A 182 -22.32 -5.02 8.72
C ILE A 182 -22.62 -6.43 9.22
N ASP A 183 -22.90 -6.59 10.52
CA ASP A 183 -23.20 -7.87 11.15
C ASP A 183 -24.43 -8.53 10.51
N GLN A 184 -25.50 -7.76 10.30
CA GLN A 184 -26.71 -8.21 9.63
C GLN A 184 -26.48 -8.58 8.16
N ALA A 185 -25.76 -7.76 7.41
CA ALA A 185 -25.46 -7.99 5.99
C ALA A 185 -24.55 -9.19 5.78
N ALA A 186 -23.51 -9.32 6.61
CA ALA A 186 -22.48 -10.34 6.52
C ALA A 186 -22.86 -11.65 7.26
N ARG A 187 -23.87 -11.63 8.14
CA ARG A 187 -24.28 -12.77 9.00
C ARG A 187 -23.11 -13.31 9.85
N ILE A 188 -22.31 -12.42 10.43
CA ILE A 188 -21.12 -12.76 11.22
C ILE A 188 -21.50 -13.12 12.67
N GLY A 189 -22.61 -12.56 13.19
CA GLY A 189 -23.04 -12.74 14.58
C GLY A 189 -22.36 -11.76 15.56
N ALA A 190 -22.35 -12.05 16.85
CA ALA A 190 -21.98 -11.10 17.90
C ALA A 190 -20.50 -10.63 17.93
N GLY A 191 -19.64 -11.13 17.04
CA GLY A 191 -18.21 -10.80 17.00
C GLY A 191 -17.91 -9.32 16.78
N MET A 192 -18.72 -8.63 15.97
CA MET A 192 -18.49 -7.24 15.63
C MET A 192 -18.63 -6.24 16.79
N GLN A 193 -19.35 -6.60 17.86
CA GLN A 193 -19.44 -5.73 19.05
C GLN A 193 -18.12 -5.69 19.82
N GLY A 194 -17.45 -6.82 19.97
CA GLY A 194 -16.10 -6.89 20.58
C GLY A 194 -15.08 -6.10 19.78
N TYR A 195 -15.13 -6.22 18.46
CA TYR A 195 -14.29 -5.46 17.54
C TYR A 195 -14.49 -3.94 17.70
N ALA A 196 -15.74 -3.45 17.79
CA ALA A 196 -16.01 -2.03 17.94
C ALA A 196 -15.34 -1.44 19.20
N THR A 197 -15.41 -2.16 20.33
CA THR A 197 -14.75 -1.78 21.59
C THR A 197 -13.23 -1.77 21.41
N ALA A 198 -12.66 -2.85 20.88
CA ALA A 198 -11.23 -2.97 20.67
C ALA A 198 -10.69 -1.85 19.74
N LEU A 199 -11.42 -1.51 18.68
CA LEU A 199 -11.02 -0.43 17.76
C LEU A 199 -10.94 0.93 18.46
N GLN A 200 -11.93 1.24 19.34
CA GLN A 200 -11.91 2.47 20.13
C GLN A 200 -10.77 2.50 21.16
N GLU A 201 -10.52 1.39 21.84
CA GLU A 201 -9.41 1.25 22.79
C GLU A 201 -8.06 1.45 22.10
N ARG A 202 -7.87 0.85 20.90
CA ARG A 202 -6.65 1.06 20.10
C ARG A 202 -6.46 2.51 19.68
N LEU A 203 -7.51 3.18 19.22
CA LEU A 203 -7.43 4.61 18.91
C LEU A 203 -7.00 5.43 20.13
N TYR A 204 -7.58 5.14 21.29
CA TYR A 204 -7.22 5.84 22.52
C TYR A 204 -5.77 5.58 22.93
N GLY A 205 -5.34 4.32 22.93
CA GLY A 205 -3.98 3.92 23.32
C GLY A 205 -2.89 4.48 22.39
N HIS A 206 -3.23 4.74 21.13
CA HIS A 206 -2.28 5.26 20.14
C HIS A 206 -2.21 6.79 20.04
N ARG A 207 -3.01 7.54 20.81
CA ARG A 207 -3.10 9.01 20.68
C ARG A 207 -1.77 9.73 20.80
N ALA A 208 -0.92 9.33 21.74
CA ALA A 208 0.39 9.95 21.95
C ALA A 208 1.28 9.78 20.71
N LEU A 209 1.43 8.55 20.22
CA LEU A 209 2.25 8.24 19.04
C LEU A 209 1.71 8.92 17.77
N LEU A 210 0.39 8.97 17.59
CA LEU A 210 -0.24 9.70 16.48
C LEU A 210 0.10 11.19 16.50
N SER A 211 0.12 11.80 17.69
CA SER A 211 0.50 13.22 17.86
C SER A 211 2.00 13.44 17.61
N GLU A 212 2.87 12.57 18.16
CA GLU A 212 4.31 12.62 17.92
C GLU A 212 4.65 12.52 16.43
N ARG A 213 3.96 11.65 15.68
CA ARG A 213 4.16 11.49 14.24
C ARG A 213 3.70 12.73 13.46
N ARG A 214 2.58 13.35 13.85
CA ARG A 214 2.18 14.65 13.29
C ARG A 214 3.26 15.70 13.50
N ASP A 215 3.76 15.83 14.73
CA ASP A 215 4.74 16.84 15.10
C ASP A 215 6.10 16.60 14.41
N ALA A 216 6.38 15.35 14.04
CA ALA A 216 7.51 14.96 13.20
C ALA A 216 7.29 15.17 11.69
N GLY A 217 6.16 15.74 11.25
CA GLY A 217 5.87 16.03 9.84
C GLY A 217 5.45 14.83 9.01
N LEU A 218 4.96 13.75 9.65
CA LEU A 218 4.47 12.54 8.98
C LEU A 218 2.97 12.60 8.63
N VAL A 219 2.28 13.68 9.05
CA VAL A 219 0.95 14.02 8.56
C VAL A 219 1.09 14.93 7.35
N ARG A 220 0.59 14.47 6.21
CA ARG A 220 0.76 15.13 4.93
C ARG A 220 -0.53 15.15 4.14
N ARG A 221 -0.58 15.95 3.07
CA ARG A 221 -1.66 15.88 2.07
C ARG A 221 -1.45 14.62 1.22
N CYS A 222 -1.90 13.49 1.73
CA CYS A 222 -1.77 12.18 1.10
C CYS A 222 -2.78 11.98 -0.04
N HIS A 223 -2.73 10.81 -0.66
CA HIS A 223 -3.68 10.39 -1.69
C HIS A 223 -5.11 10.28 -1.14
N GLY A 224 -5.25 9.71 0.07
CA GLY A 224 -6.52 9.56 0.78
C GLY A 224 -7.33 8.34 0.36
N ASP A 225 -7.20 7.91 -0.91
CA ASP A 225 -7.89 6.75 -1.49
C ASP A 225 -6.90 5.83 -2.25
N LEU A 226 -5.76 5.51 -1.62
CA LEU A 226 -4.65 4.79 -2.22
C LEU A 226 -4.92 3.27 -2.25
N HIS A 227 -5.49 2.79 -3.36
CA HIS A 227 -5.73 1.37 -3.62
C HIS A 227 -5.46 1.04 -5.10
N LEU A 228 -5.42 -0.27 -5.46
CA LEU A 228 -4.99 -0.71 -6.80
C LEU A 228 -5.83 -0.17 -7.97
N LYS A 229 -7.09 0.21 -7.74
CA LYS A 229 -7.93 0.82 -8.81
C LYS A 229 -7.52 2.26 -9.14
N ASN A 230 -6.79 2.93 -8.26
CA ASN A 230 -6.31 4.31 -8.42
C ASN A 230 -4.82 4.36 -8.79
N ILE A 231 -4.31 3.27 -9.36
CA ILE A 231 -2.93 3.15 -9.85
C ILE A 231 -2.97 2.55 -11.25
N VAL A 232 -2.26 3.18 -12.19
CA VAL A 232 -2.19 2.74 -13.58
C VAL A 232 -0.74 2.65 -14.04
N LEU A 233 -0.43 1.68 -14.91
CA LEU A 233 0.89 1.52 -15.51
C LEU A 233 1.02 2.41 -16.75
N ILE A 234 1.83 3.47 -16.65
CA ILE A 234 2.14 4.40 -17.74
C ILE A 234 3.63 4.29 -18.06
N ASP A 235 3.97 3.96 -19.30
CA ASP A 235 5.36 3.82 -19.78
C ASP A 235 6.24 2.94 -18.89
N GLY A 236 5.67 1.84 -18.36
CA GLY A 236 6.37 0.89 -17.50
C GLY A 236 6.61 1.36 -16.07
N ALA A 237 5.97 2.46 -15.64
CA ALA A 237 6.03 2.98 -14.28
C ALA A 237 4.63 3.11 -13.66
N PRO A 238 4.47 2.83 -12.34
CA PRO A 238 3.25 3.12 -11.60
C PRO A 238 2.95 4.61 -11.56
N CYS A 239 1.71 4.97 -11.90
CA CYS A 239 1.19 6.33 -11.84
C CYS A 239 -0.01 6.35 -10.91
N LEU A 240 0.11 7.08 -9.79
CA LEU A 240 -0.97 7.30 -8.83
C LEU A 240 -1.88 8.39 -9.38
N PHE A 241 -3.20 8.17 -9.39
CA PHE A 241 -4.19 9.10 -9.90
C PHE A 241 -5.48 9.03 -9.06
N ASP A 242 -6.37 9.98 -9.26
CA ASP A 242 -7.65 10.08 -8.55
C ASP A 242 -7.49 10.24 -7.02
N ALA A 243 -6.47 11.03 -6.60
CA ALA A 243 -6.32 11.42 -5.20
C ALA A 243 -7.55 12.19 -4.74
N LEU A 244 -8.00 11.89 -3.52
CA LEU A 244 -9.23 12.39 -2.92
C LEU A 244 -9.25 13.92 -2.86
N GLU A 245 -10.26 14.56 -3.49
CA GLU A 245 -10.34 16.00 -3.67
C GLU A 245 -11.47 16.67 -2.87
N PHE A 246 -12.48 15.93 -2.45
CA PHE A 246 -13.70 16.50 -1.90
C PHE A 246 -13.65 16.75 -0.38
N ASP A 247 -12.71 16.12 0.35
CA ASP A 247 -12.59 16.29 1.79
C ASP A 247 -11.11 16.33 2.22
N GLU A 248 -10.67 17.49 2.71
CA GLU A 248 -9.28 17.67 3.17
C GLU A 248 -8.97 16.92 4.46
N ASP A 249 -9.95 16.72 5.34
CA ASP A 249 -9.73 16.02 6.59
C ASP A 249 -9.50 14.50 6.37
N LEU A 250 -10.02 13.95 5.26
CA LEU A 250 -9.77 12.58 4.84
C LEU A 250 -8.45 12.41 4.05
N ALA A 251 -7.85 13.52 3.61
CA ALA A 251 -6.62 13.50 2.84
C ALA A 251 -5.39 14.05 3.58
N ARG A 252 -5.59 14.87 4.62
CA ARG A 252 -4.52 15.34 5.53
C ARG A 252 -4.32 14.33 6.64
N ILE A 253 -3.61 13.26 6.32
CA ILE A 253 -3.50 12.05 7.14
C ILE A 253 -2.04 11.62 7.28
N ASP A 254 -1.80 10.71 8.21
CA ASP A 254 -0.49 10.06 8.36
C ASP A 254 -0.14 9.25 7.11
N VAL A 255 1.08 9.40 6.61
CA VAL A 255 1.58 8.67 5.43
C VAL A 255 1.45 7.15 5.59
N LEU A 256 1.58 6.63 6.82
CA LEU A 256 1.40 5.21 7.10
C LEU A 256 -0.07 4.78 7.02
N TYR A 257 -1.01 5.67 7.38
CA TYR A 257 -2.45 5.41 7.22
C TYR A 257 -2.86 5.40 5.74
N ASP A 258 -2.23 6.21 4.91
CA ASP A 258 -2.43 6.19 3.45
C ASP A 258 -1.87 4.90 2.84
N LEU A 259 -0.61 4.55 3.17
CA LEU A 259 0.03 3.29 2.75
C LEU A 259 -0.77 2.06 3.19
N ALA A 260 -1.34 2.09 4.41
CA ALA A 260 -2.13 0.98 4.95
C ALA A 260 -3.33 0.61 4.06
N PHE A 261 -3.89 1.55 3.31
CA PHE A 261 -4.99 1.24 2.38
C PHE A 261 -4.51 0.32 1.24
N LEU A 262 -3.38 0.66 0.63
CA LEU A 262 -2.80 -0.15 -0.44
C LEU A 262 -2.35 -1.53 0.05
N LEU A 263 -1.71 -1.60 1.23
CA LEU A 263 -1.32 -2.86 1.86
C LEU A 263 -2.54 -3.73 2.17
N MET A 264 -3.62 -3.15 2.69
CA MET A 264 -4.86 -3.84 2.99
C MET A 264 -5.55 -4.36 1.72
N ASP A 265 -5.58 -3.57 0.62
CA ASP A 265 -6.18 -3.99 -0.66
C ASP A 265 -5.39 -5.15 -1.30
N LEU A 266 -4.05 -5.10 -1.28
CA LEU A 266 -3.21 -6.23 -1.70
C LEU A 266 -3.49 -7.48 -0.86
N TRP A 267 -3.50 -7.33 0.46
CA TRP A 267 -3.73 -8.45 1.38
C TRP A 267 -5.11 -9.09 1.23
N HIS A 268 -6.16 -8.27 1.12
CA HIS A 268 -7.53 -8.73 0.88
C HIS A 268 -7.67 -9.55 -0.42
N ARG A 269 -6.88 -9.21 -1.44
CA ARG A 269 -6.83 -9.96 -2.72
C ARG A 269 -5.98 -11.22 -2.67
N GLY A 270 -5.41 -11.57 -1.52
CA GLY A 270 -4.52 -12.72 -1.37
C GLY A 270 -3.09 -12.49 -1.86
N LEU A 271 -2.73 -11.27 -2.26
CA LEU A 271 -1.41 -10.86 -2.73
C LEU A 271 -0.47 -10.57 -1.55
N LYS A 272 -0.26 -11.60 -0.70
CA LYS A 272 0.49 -11.47 0.55
C LYS A 272 1.96 -11.14 0.31
N ALA A 273 2.59 -11.80 -0.66
CA ALA A 273 4.00 -11.59 -0.99
C ALA A 273 4.23 -10.17 -1.52
N GLU A 274 3.30 -9.65 -2.33
CA GLU A 274 3.32 -8.30 -2.87
C GLU A 274 3.12 -7.24 -1.77
N ALA A 275 2.18 -7.45 -0.86
CA ALA A 275 1.96 -6.56 0.29
C ALA A 275 3.19 -6.51 1.21
N HIS A 276 3.78 -7.67 1.50
CA HIS A 276 5.02 -7.79 2.26
C HIS A 276 6.18 -7.07 1.56
N ALA A 277 6.39 -7.33 0.27
CA ALA A 277 7.46 -6.71 -0.51
C ALA A 277 7.29 -5.19 -0.55
N LEU A 278 6.07 -4.69 -0.78
CA LEU A 278 5.76 -3.25 -0.79
C LEU A 278 6.15 -2.58 0.55
N LEU A 279 5.76 -3.16 1.69
CA LEU A 279 6.11 -2.61 3.01
C LEU A 279 7.62 -2.62 3.24
N ASN A 280 8.31 -3.72 2.94
CA ASN A 280 9.76 -3.83 3.13
C ASN A 280 10.53 -2.86 2.22
N HIS A 281 10.10 -2.65 0.97
CA HIS A 281 10.71 -1.67 0.07
C HIS A 281 10.45 -0.24 0.55
N TYR A 282 9.24 0.09 0.98
CA TYR A 282 8.91 1.42 1.51
C TYR A 282 9.79 1.82 2.70
N PHE A 283 10.18 0.84 3.55
CA PHE A 283 11.08 1.03 4.69
C PHE A 283 12.55 0.66 4.40
N SER A 284 12.93 0.39 3.15
CA SER A 284 14.30 0.00 2.80
C SER A 284 15.34 1.12 2.92
N ARG A 285 14.89 2.36 3.03
CA ARG A 285 15.72 3.55 3.28
C ARG A 285 16.13 3.69 4.75
N ASP A 286 16.96 4.67 5.07
CA ASP A 286 17.24 5.07 6.45
C ASP A 286 16.03 5.82 7.03
N ALA A 287 15.06 5.06 7.54
CA ALA A 287 13.91 5.61 8.21
C ALA A 287 14.29 6.15 9.61
N ALA A 288 13.70 7.27 10.01
CA ALA A 288 13.87 7.85 11.33
C ALA A 288 13.22 6.96 12.42
N ASP A 289 13.67 7.08 13.66
CA ASP A 289 13.12 6.29 14.80
C ASP A 289 11.59 6.40 14.90
N ILE A 290 11.04 7.60 14.75
CA ILE A 290 9.59 7.84 14.79
C ILE A 290 8.83 7.13 13.65
N GLU A 291 9.47 6.87 12.51
CA GLU A 291 8.87 6.11 11.42
C GLU A 291 8.80 4.63 11.78
N TRP A 292 9.89 4.06 12.34
CA TRP A 292 9.89 2.68 12.86
C TRP A 292 8.87 2.50 13.97
N ARG A 293 8.85 3.39 14.95
CA ARG A 293 7.86 3.36 16.05
C ARG A 293 6.43 3.42 15.53
N GLY A 294 6.20 4.11 14.42
CA GLY A 294 4.91 4.19 13.73
C GLY A 294 4.33 2.84 13.31
N LEU A 295 5.16 1.80 13.14
CA LEU A 295 4.69 0.46 12.81
C LEU A 295 3.72 -0.11 13.86
N ALA A 296 3.79 0.35 15.13
CA ALA A 296 2.82 -0.02 16.16
C ALA A 296 1.37 0.39 15.79
N LEU A 297 1.19 1.36 14.88
CA LEU A 297 -0.11 1.80 14.37
C LEU A 297 -0.60 0.95 13.20
N LEU A 298 0.29 0.22 12.52
CA LEU A 298 -0.06 -0.44 11.26
C LEU A 298 -1.20 -1.45 11.39
N PRO A 299 -1.27 -2.33 12.42
CA PRO A 299 -2.40 -3.22 12.62
C PRO A 299 -3.73 -2.48 12.77
N PHE A 300 -3.76 -1.39 13.54
CA PHE A 300 -4.93 -0.53 13.69
C PHE A 300 -5.33 0.14 12.37
N PHE A 301 -4.38 0.67 11.60
CA PHE A 301 -4.65 1.33 10.33
C PHE A 301 -5.18 0.36 9.27
N LEU A 302 -4.56 -0.81 9.13
CA LEU A 302 -5.02 -1.87 8.22
C LEU A 302 -6.45 -2.31 8.58
N SER A 303 -6.70 -2.58 9.86
CA SER A 303 -7.99 -2.96 10.38
C SER A 303 -9.06 -1.89 10.11
N LEU A 304 -8.76 -0.62 10.39
CA LEU A 304 -9.68 0.50 10.15
C LEU A 304 -10.01 0.65 8.66
N ARG A 305 -9.02 0.51 7.76
CA ARG A 305 -9.23 0.56 6.31
C ARG A 305 -10.13 -0.59 5.83
N ALA A 306 -9.94 -1.81 6.33
CA ALA A 306 -10.81 -2.94 6.01
C ALA A 306 -12.26 -2.70 6.52
N ALA A 307 -12.41 -2.21 7.75
CA ALA A 307 -13.73 -1.88 8.31
C ALA A 307 -14.45 -0.77 7.53
N ILE A 308 -13.73 0.26 7.06
CA ILE A 308 -14.28 1.29 6.18
C ILE A 308 -14.77 0.68 4.87
N ARG A 309 -14.04 -0.27 4.28
CA ARG A 309 -14.48 -0.95 3.05
C ARG A 309 -15.78 -1.75 3.29
N ALA A 310 -15.88 -2.47 4.41
CA ALA A 310 -17.12 -3.15 4.79
C ALA A 310 -18.29 -2.15 4.96
N MET A 311 -18.05 -1.01 5.63
CA MET A 311 -19.05 0.05 5.83
C MET A 311 -19.50 0.66 4.50
N VAL A 312 -18.59 1.01 3.61
CA VAL A 312 -18.93 1.58 2.28
C VAL A 312 -19.70 0.57 1.43
N GLY A 313 -19.40 -0.72 1.55
CA GLY A 313 -20.16 -1.78 0.89
C GLY A 313 -21.65 -1.78 1.26
N LEU A 314 -22.00 -1.39 2.49
CA LEU A 314 -23.40 -1.30 2.93
C LEU A 314 -24.23 -0.28 2.13
N ASP A 315 -23.62 0.83 1.72
CA ASP A 315 -24.31 1.88 0.95
C ASP A 315 -24.79 1.38 -0.43
N GLY A 316 -24.05 0.43 -1.01
CA GLY A 316 -24.41 -0.20 -2.29
C GLY A 316 -25.43 -1.35 -2.16
N LEU A 317 -25.56 -1.93 -0.99
CA LEU A 317 -26.36 -3.15 -0.78
C LEU A 317 -27.88 -2.99 -1.09
N PRO A 318 -28.55 -1.85 -0.75
CA PRO A 318 -29.95 -1.63 -1.09
C PRO A 318 -30.20 -1.52 -2.59
N LEU A 319 -29.18 -1.09 -3.37
CA LEU A 319 -29.28 -0.89 -4.82
C LEU A 319 -28.90 -2.14 -5.63
N ALA A 320 -28.35 -3.16 -4.96
CA ALA A 320 -27.91 -4.40 -5.59
C ALA A 320 -29.01 -5.46 -5.54
N GLU A 321 -29.18 -6.21 -6.65
CA GLU A 321 -30.20 -7.26 -6.79
C GLU A 321 -29.56 -8.60 -7.15
N GLY A 322 -30.25 -9.70 -6.87
CA GLY A 322 -29.89 -11.06 -7.27
C GLY A 322 -28.46 -11.43 -6.89
N GLY A 323 -27.70 -11.96 -7.86
CA GLY A 323 -26.33 -12.39 -7.65
C GLY A 323 -25.36 -11.27 -7.26
N LYS A 324 -25.59 -10.04 -7.73
CA LYS A 324 -24.78 -8.86 -7.34
C LYS A 324 -24.92 -8.54 -5.85
N ARG A 325 -26.14 -8.65 -5.30
CA ARG A 325 -26.39 -8.45 -3.86
C ARG A 325 -25.68 -9.50 -3.02
N ALA A 326 -25.73 -10.77 -3.46
CA ALA A 326 -25.05 -11.86 -2.77
C ALA A 326 -23.52 -11.68 -2.78
N ALA A 327 -22.95 -11.29 -3.92
CA ALA A 327 -21.51 -11.01 -4.05
C ALA A 327 -21.08 -9.85 -3.15
N LEU A 328 -21.83 -8.75 -3.12
CA LEU A 328 -21.53 -7.60 -2.27
C LEU A 328 -21.64 -7.95 -0.78
N ALA A 329 -22.63 -8.75 -0.38
CA ALA A 329 -22.73 -9.23 1.00
C ALA A 329 -21.56 -10.14 1.41
N ALA A 330 -21.04 -10.96 0.48
CA ALA A 330 -19.83 -11.75 0.69
C ALA A 330 -18.60 -10.83 0.85
N GLU A 331 -18.43 -9.84 -0.01
CA GLU A 331 -17.32 -8.87 0.08
C GLU A 331 -17.35 -8.10 1.42
N ILE A 332 -18.53 -7.65 1.89
CA ILE A 332 -18.69 -7.01 3.20
C ILE A 332 -18.22 -7.95 4.31
N ARG A 333 -18.60 -9.24 4.25
CA ARG A 333 -18.16 -10.24 5.22
C ARG A 333 -16.65 -10.41 5.22
N ASP A 334 -16.04 -10.56 4.06
CA ASP A 334 -14.61 -10.77 3.92
C ASP A 334 -13.81 -9.58 4.49
N TYR A 335 -14.24 -8.35 4.21
CA TYR A 335 -13.63 -7.16 4.80
C TYR A 335 -13.84 -7.06 6.32
N ALA A 336 -15.01 -7.43 6.83
CA ALA A 336 -15.29 -7.39 8.26
C ALA A 336 -14.44 -8.42 9.03
N GLN A 337 -14.33 -9.64 8.53
CA GLN A 337 -13.47 -10.68 9.11
C GLN A 337 -11.99 -10.29 9.02
N LEU A 338 -11.57 -9.70 7.91
CA LEU A 338 -10.23 -9.18 7.75
C LEU A 338 -9.94 -8.07 8.78
N ALA A 339 -10.87 -7.14 8.99
CA ALA A 339 -10.70 -6.06 9.97
C ALA A 339 -10.48 -6.61 11.39
N GLU A 340 -11.24 -7.61 11.80
CA GLU A 340 -11.10 -8.27 13.11
C GLU A 340 -9.75 -8.99 13.23
N ALA A 341 -9.37 -9.77 12.22
CA ALA A 341 -8.10 -10.49 12.21
C ALA A 341 -6.88 -9.55 12.28
N LEU A 342 -6.92 -8.43 11.55
CA LEU A 342 -5.84 -7.45 11.51
C LEU A 342 -5.64 -6.70 12.84
N LEU A 343 -6.67 -6.57 13.67
CA LEU A 343 -6.59 -5.87 14.95
C LEU A 343 -5.93 -6.69 16.06
N SER A 344 -5.80 -8.01 15.86
CA SER A 344 -5.25 -8.97 16.81
C SER A 344 -4.06 -9.74 16.23
N PRO A 345 -2.93 -9.05 15.94
CA PRO A 345 -1.76 -9.69 15.33
C PRO A 345 -1.10 -10.71 16.27
N ALA A 346 -0.41 -11.69 15.69
CA ALA A 346 0.45 -12.61 16.44
C ALA A 346 1.60 -11.85 17.13
N PRO A 347 2.11 -12.35 18.27
CA PRO A 347 3.21 -11.70 19.00
C PRO A 347 4.50 -11.65 18.16
N PRO A 348 5.38 -10.66 18.41
CA PRO A 348 6.63 -10.51 17.68
C PRO A 348 7.64 -11.59 18.05
N MET A 349 8.52 -11.93 17.10
CA MET A 349 9.70 -12.78 17.33
C MET A 349 10.88 -12.32 16.48
N LEU A 350 12.09 -12.67 16.90
CA LEU A 350 13.32 -12.44 16.15
C LEU A 350 13.82 -13.75 15.55
N ILE A 351 14.01 -13.77 14.24
CA ILE A 351 14.56 -14.90 13.51
C ILE A 351 15.91 -14.47 12.92
N ALA A 352 16.93 -15.31 13.06
CA ALA A 352 18.22 -15.11 12.39
C ALA A 352 18.46 -16.27 11.42
N ILE A 353 18.56 -15.96 10.12
CA ILE A 353 18.87 -16.94 9.07
C ILE A 353 20.33 -16.78 8.68
N GLY A 354 21.16 -17.75 9.13
CA GLY A 354 22.57 -17.87 8.84
C GLY A 354 22.88 -18.89 7.74
N GLY A 355 24.12 -18.90 7.31
CA GLY A 355 24.62 -19.83 6.30
C GLY A 355 25.56 -19.14 5.30
N LEU A 356 26.36 -19.92 4.58
CA LEU A 356 27.34 -19.40 3.65
C LEU A 356 26.70 -18.74 2.43
N SER A 357 27.46 -17.99 1.67
CA SER A 357 27.01 -17.40 0.40
C SER A 357 26.56 -18.51 -0.56
N GLY A 358 25.43 -18.34 -1.23
CA GLY A 358 24.86 -19.35 -2.12
C GLY A 358 23.94 -20.38 -1.46
N THR A 359 23.76 -20.41 -0.12
CA THR A 359 22.82 -21.32 0.54
C THR A 359 21.34 -20.97 0.33
N GLY A 360 21.00 -19.78 -0.16
CA GLY A 360 19.61 -19.38 -0.47
C GLY A 360 18.91 -18.59 0.64
N LYS A 361 19.64 -18.10 1.66
CA LYS A 361 19.10 -17.33 2.81
C LYS A 361 18.05 -16.29 2.42
N SER A 362 18.43 -15.37 1.55
CA SER A 362 17.55 -14.24 1.16
C SER A 362 16.29 -14.68 0.42
N THR A 363 16.37 -15.76 -0.36
CA THR A 363 15.21 -16.33 -1.06
C THR A 363 14.26 -16.98 -0.08
N VAL A 364 14.80 -17.78 0.85
CA VAL A 364 14.01 -18.45 1.89
C VAL A 364 13.40 -17.43 2.86
N ALA A 365 14.18 -16.43 3.31
CA ALA A 365 13.68 -15.36 4.17
C ALA A 365 12.47 -14.64 3.56
N ARG A 366 12.55 -14.27 2.27
CA ARG A 366 11.43 -13.64 1.55
C ARG A 366 10.23 -14.57 1.37
N ALA A 367 10.46 -15.87 1.19
CA ALA A 367 9.39 -16.84 1.00
C ALA A 367 8.56 -17.09 2.27
N ILE A 368 9.18 -17.01 3.46
CA ILE A 368 8.47 -17.25 4.74
C ILE A 368 7.94 -15.97 5.38
N ALA A 369 8.58 -14.84 5.14
CA ALA A 369 8.30 -13.59 5.84
C ALA A 369 6.83 -13.13 5.78
N PRO A 370 6.09 -13.27 4.65
CA PRO A 370 4.69 -12.85 4.58
C PRO A 370 3.76 -13.57 5.56
N ASP A 371 4.13 -14.77 6.00
CA ASP A 371 3.31 -15.63 6.88
C ASP A 371 3.67 -15.47 8.37
N ILE A 372 4.63 -14.59 8.72
CA ILE A 372 5.19 -14.49 10.08
C ILE A 372 4.79 -13.19 10.75
N GLY A 373 4.07 -13.29 11.87
CA GLY A 373 3.75 -12.14 12.74
C GLY A 373 2.62 -11.26 12.23
N ALA A 374 2.71 -9.97 12.55
CA ALA A 374 1.70 -8.98 12.14
C ALA A 374 1.70 -8.77 10.62
N THR A 375 0.51 -8.65 10.03
CA THR A 375 0.33 -8.33 8.60
C THR A 375 1.04 -7.01 8.24
N PRO A 376 1.75 -6.96 7.10
CA PRO A 376 1.84 -7.96 6.04
C PRO A 376 3.05 -8.92 6.17
N GLY A 377 3.54 -9.19 7.37
CA GLY A 377 4.61 -10.15 7.62
C GLY A 377 5.85 -9.55 8.28
N ALA A 378 6.89 -10.37 8.45
CA ALA A 378 8.13 -9.99 9.12
C ALA A 378 8.99 -9.04 8.29
N PHE A 379 9.67 -8.10 8.93
CA PHE A 379 10.70 -7.29 8.26
C PHE A 379 11.95 -8.13 7.98
N VAL A 380 12.41 -8.15 6.73
CA VAL A 380 13.62 -8.85 6.32
C VAL A 380 14.78 -7.86 6.23
N LEU A 381 15.65 -7.88 7.24
CA LEU A 381 16.83 -7.04 7.32
C LEU A 381 18.06 -7.80 6.79
N ARG A 382 18.58 -7.37 5.64
CA ARG A 382 19.65 -8.05 4.92
C ARG A 382 20.99 -7.33 5.10
N SER A 383 22.02 -8.07 5.52
CA SER A 383 23.38 -7.51 5.70
C SER A 383 23.95 -6.89 4.42
N ASP A 384 23.63 -7.44 3.26
CA ASP A 384 24.12 -6.91 1.97
C ASP A 384 23.43 -5.61 1.58
N VAL A 385 22.13 -5.45 1.91
CA VAL A 385 21.37 -4.20 1.71
C VAL A 385 21.90 -3.11 2.65
N GLU A 386 22.05 -3.42 3.96
CA GLU A 386 22.59 -2.45 4.92
C GLU A 386 24.00 -1.97 4.57
N ARG A 387 24.83 -2.87 4.06
CA ARG A 387 26.17 -2.50 3.59
C ARG A 387 26.10 -1.49 2.45
N ARG A 388 25.21 -1.70 1.47
CA ARG A 388 25.03 -0.76 0.35
C ARG A 388 24.53 0.59 0.82
N LEU A 389 23.56 0.63 1.72
CA LEU A 389 23.05 1.87 2.32
C LEU A 389 24.15 2.65 3.04
N MET A 390 25.02 1.96 3.82
CA MET A 390 26.13 2.58 4.53
C MET A 390 27.16 3.21 3.58
N HIS A 391 27.36 2.64 2.41
CA HIS A 391 28.33 3.12 1.42
C HIS A 391 27.71 4.00 0.33
N GLY A 392 26.41 4.32 0.42
CA GLY A 392 25.71 5.15 -0.56
C GLY A 392 25.66 4.55 -1.97
N ALA A 393 25.79 3.21 -2.08
CA ALA A 393 25.88 2.52 -3.36
C ALA A 393 24.50 2.07 -3.86
N GLY A 394 24.26 2.24 -5.16
CA GLY A 394 23.06 1.74 -5.83
C GLY A 394 22.99 0.21 -5.89
N SER A 395 21.81 -0.33 -6.20
CA SER A 395 21.57 -1.79 -6.22
C SER A 395 22.45 -2.57 -7.19
N ALA A 396 22.93 -1.95 -8.27
CA ALA A 396 23.75 -2.57 -9.31
C ALA A 396 25.27 -2.29 -9.17
N GLU A 397 25.69 -1.42 -8.25
CA GLU A 397 27.08 -1.00 -8.09
C GLU A 397 27.85 -2.02 -7.24
N ARG A 398 29.04 -2.46 -7.70
CA ARG A 398 29.90 -3.36 -6.94
C ARG A 398 30.67 -2.57 -5.87
N LEU A 399 30.63 -3.05 -4.63
CA LEU A 399 31.31 -2.40 -3.52
C LEU A 399 32.82 -2.68 -3.51
N GLY A 400 33.61 -1.70 -3.07
CA GLY A 400 35.05 -1.85 -2.87
C GLY A 400 35.43 -2.75 -1.68
N ALA A 401 36.71 -3.10 -1.57
CA ALA A 401 37.21 -3.99 -0.50
C ALA A 401 36.96 -3.44 0.91
N ASP A 402 36.98 -2.12 1.09
CA ASP A 402 36.75 -1.45 2.38
C ASP A 402 35.36 -1.72 2.96
N ALA A 403 34.37 -1.94 2.10
CA ALA A 403 33.01 -2.30 2.53
C ALA A 403 32.94 -3.68 3.21
N TYR A 404 33.99 -4.50 3.07
CA TYR A 404 34.09 -5.85 3.65
C TYR A 404 35.15 -5.94 4.76
N ALA A 405 35.81 -4.82 5.12
CA ALA A 405 36.72 -4.75 6.25
C ALA A 405 36.03 -5.16 7.57
N PRO A 406 36.75 -5.67 8.59
CA PRO A 406 36.18 -6.09 9.85
C PRO A 406 35.32 -5.01 10.53
N GLU A 407 35.77 -3.75 10.51
CA GLU A 407 35.10 -2.59 11.09
C GLU A 407 33.76 -2.33 10.39
N SER A 408 33.75 -2.29 9.05
CA SER A 408 32.52 -2.13 8.23
C SER A 408 31.55 -3.29 8.48
N ARG A 409 32.06 -4.50 8.56
CA ARG A 409 31.24 -5.68 8.86
C ARG A 409 30.54 -5.54 10.23
N ASN A 410 31.28 -5.18 11.29
CA ASN A 410 30.73 -4.98 12.60
C ASN A 410 29.69 -3.86 12.64
N ALA A 411 29.91 -2.78 11.92
CA ALA A 411 28.96 -1.69 11.77
C ALA A 411 27.67 -2.14 11.08
N VAL A 412 27.75 -2.95 10.01
CA VAL A 412 26.57 -3.55 9.35
C VAL A 412 25.74 -4.37 10.33
N TYR A 413 26.35 -5.27 11.12
CA TYR A 413 25.63 -6.07 12.13
C TYR A 413 25.03 -5.20 13.22
N SER A 414 25.70 -4.12 13.65
CA SER A 414 25.13 -3.18 14.62
C SER A 414 23.87 -2.51 14.07
N ARG A 415 23.90 -2.00 12.83
CA ARG A 415 22.73 -1.39 12.18
C ARG A 415 21.56 -2.36 12.02
N LEU A 416 21.82 -3.63 11.65
CA LEU A 416 20.78 -4.67 11.61
C LEU A 416 20.08 -4.82 12.96
N LEU A 417 20.87 -4.88 14.05
CA LEU A 417 20.36 -5.03 15.41
C LEU A 417 19.66 -3.78 15.93
N ASP A 418 20.14 -2.58 15.57
CA ASP A 418 19.51 -1.31 15.92
C ASP A 418 18.12 -1.20 15.26
N LYS A 419 18.00 -1.56 13.97
CA LYS A 419 16.71 -1.63 13.27
C LYS A 419 15.80 -2.70 13.90
N ALA A 420 16.32 -3.88 14.20
CA ALA A 420 15.54 -4.92 14.87
C ALA A 420 15.04 -4.47 16.23
N ALA A 421 15.88 -3.76 17.01
CA ALA A 421 15.53 -3.20 18.30
C ALA A 421 14.45 -2.11 18.22
N ALA A 422 14.37 -1.37 17.11
CA ALA A 422 13.31 -0.40 16.87
C ALA A 422 11.99 -1.06 16.41
N ILE A 423 12.06 -2.14 15.62
CA ILE A 423 10.88 -2.80 15.03
C ILE A 423 10.19 -3.74 16.02
N LEU A 424 10.93 -4.61 16.72
CA LEU A 424 10.35 -5.66 17.60
C LEU A 424 9.38 -5.11 18.66
N PRO A 425 9.66 -3.98 19.35
CA PRO A 425 8.72 -3.41 20.34
C PRO A 425 7.41 -2.91 19.74
N THR A 426 7.35 -2.74 18.42
CA THR A 426 6.12 -2.33 17.71
C THR A 426 5.13 -3.48 17.46
N GLY A 427 5.50 -4.71 17.83
CA GLY A 427 4.68 -5.91 17.61
C GLY A 427 4.95 -6.61 16.28
N HIS A 428 5.97 -6.18 15.50
CA HIS A 428 6.35 -6.82 14.24
C HIS A 428 7.52 -7.80 14.42
N CYS A 429 7.48 -8.89 13.67
CA CYS A 429 8.58 -9.84 13.59
C CYS A 429 9.72 -9.32 12.72
N VAL A 430 10.94 -9.77 13.01
CA VAL A 430 12.13 -9.43 12.22
C VAL A 430 12.88 -10.71 11.84
N ILE A 431 13.29 -10.78 10.57
CA ILE A 431 14.20 -11.79 10.05
C ILE A 431 15.54 -11.11 9.71
N LEU A 432 16.61 -11.50 10.38
CA LEU A 432 17.96 -11.09 10.05
C LEU A 432 18.56 -12.04 9.02
N ASP A 433 18.86 -11.56 7.82
CA ASP A 433 19.52 -12.32 6.74
C ASP A 433 21.01 -11.91 6.66
N ALA A 434 21.87 -12.74 7.21
CA ALA A 434 23.32 -12.51 7.17
C ALA A 434 24.10 -13.84 7.20
N VAL A 435 25.42 -13.79 6.98
CA VAL A 435 26.26 -15.01 7.01
C VAL A 435 26.38 -15.57 8.42
N PHE A 436 26.47 -14.74 9.46
CA PHE A 436 26.65 -15.12 10.86
C PHE A 436 27.83 -16.05 11.09
N ARG A 437 28.97 -15.72 10.46
CA ARG A 437 30.18 -16.55 10.48
C ARG A 437 30.81 -16.67 11.88
N GLU A 438 30.92 -15.55 12.58
CA GLU A 438 31.61 -15.46 13.86
C GLU A 438 30.65 -15.73 15.04
N PRO A 439 31.07 -16.40 16.12
CA PRO A 439 30.22 -16.67 17.29
C PRO A 439 29.55 -15.42 17.85
N HIS A 440 30.29 -14.32 18.02
CA HIS A 440 29.76 -13.07 18.55
C HIS A 440 28.64 -12.46 17.69
N GLN A 441 28.64 -12.73 16.36
CA GLN A 441 27.57 -12.29 15.48
C GLN A 441 26.26 -13.06 15.73
N ARG A 442 26.34 -14.30 16.21
CA ARG A 442 25.20 -15.16 16.54
C ARG A 442 24.65 -14.89 17.94
N GLU A 443 25.53 -14.57 18.89
CA GLU A 443 25.14 -14.27 20.28
C GLU A 443 24.36 -12.96 20.41
N ARG A 444 24.75 -11.94 19.64
CA ARG A 444 24.14 -10.60 19.70
C ARG A 444 22.62 -10.58 19.39
N PRO A 445 22.09 -11.23 18.33
CA PRO A 445 20.66 -11.33 18.09
C PRO A 445 19.91 -12.03 19.22
N LYS A 446 20.48 -13.12 19.77
CA LYS A 446 19.89 -13.85 20.91
C LYS A 446 19.80 -12.95 22.14
N ALA A 447 20.89 -12.27 22.50
CA ALA A 447 20.91 -11.31 23.60
C ALA A 447 19.93 -10.14 23.40
N LEU A 448 19.74 -9.67 22.16
CA LEU A 448 18.73 -8.66 21.83
C LEU A 448 17.32 -9.19 22.12
N ALA A 449 16.97 -10.38 21.66
CA ALA A 449 15.68 -11.00 21.88
C ALA A 449 15.38 -11.21 23.37
N GLU A 450 16.37 -11.73 24.12
CA GLU A 450 16.29 -11.90 25.57
C GLU A 450 16.03 -10.57 26.28
N ARG A 451 16.76 -9.51 25.94
CA ARG A 451 16.58 -8.17 26.50
C ARG A 451 15.20 -7.59 26.23
N LEU A 452 14.62 -7.86 25.05
CA LEU A 452 13.29 -7.39 24.65
C LEU A 452 12.16 -8.32 25.09
N GLY A 453 12.47 -9.49 25.64
CA GLY A 453 11.47 -10.47 26.06
C GLY A 453 10.69 -11.10 24.89
N VAL A 454 11.30 -11.21 23.72
CA VAL A 454 10.69 -11.84 22.54
C VAL A 454 11.34 -13.20 22.22
N PRO A 455 10.61 -14.17 21.65
CA PRO A 455 11.19 -15.43 21.19
C PRO A 455 12.30 -15.21 20.16
N PHE A 456 13.35 -16.07 20.23
CA PHE A 456 14.44 -16.11 19.27
C PHE A 456 14.50 -17.46 18.56
N LEU A 457 14.66 -17.44 17.23
CA LEU A 457 14.90 -18.62 16.41
C LEU A 457 16.16 -18.40 15.57
N GLY A 458 17.22 -19.15 15.83
CA GLY A 458 18.42 -19.20 15.00
C GLY A 458 18.33 -20.38 14.01
N VAL A 459 18.48 -20.10 12.73
CA VAL A 459 18.44 -21.10 11.64
C VAL A 459 19.73 -21.01 10.84
N TRP A 460 20.38 -22.16 10.62
CA TRP A 460 21.57 -22.29 9.81
C TRP A 460 21.26 -23.11 8.54
N LEU A 461 21.34 -22.47 7.38
CA LEU A 461 21.14 -23.15 6.08
C LEU A 461 22.42 -23.82 5.61
N GLU A 462 22.34 -25.11 5.31
CA GLU A 462 23.43 -25.91 4.75
C GLU A 462 23.06 -26.33 3.31
N ALA A 463 24.04 -26.27 2.39
CA ALA A 463 23.88 -26.78 1.03
C ALA A 463 25.21 -27.33 0.50
N PRO A 464 25.22 -28.30 -0.41
CA PRO A 464 26.45 -28.78 -1.05
C PRO A 464 27.20 -27.66 -1.76
N GLN A 465 28.54 -27.72 -1.72
CA GLN A 465 29.42 -26.72 -2.34
C GLN A 465 29.06 -26.46 -3.81
N GLU A 466 28.82 -27.50 -4.59
CA GLU A 466 28.47 -27.38 -6.00
C GLU A 466 27.18 -26.56 -6.22
N ARG A 467 26.18 -26.77 -5.36
CA ARG A 467 24.92 -26.01 -5.37
C ARG A 467 25.13 -24.53 -5.04
N MET A 468 25.95 -24.25 -4.02
CA MET A 468 26.26 -22.87 -3.64
C MET A 468 26.99 -22.14 -4.77
N LEU A 469 28.01 -22.76 -5.39
CA LEU A 469 28.75 -22.19 -6.52
C LEU A 469 27.83 -21.95 -7.73
N ALA A 470 26.98 -22.91 -8.09
CA ALA A 470 26.03 -22.76 -9.18
C ALA A 470 25.04 -21.60 -8.94
N ARG A 471 24.51 -21.50 -7.73
CA ARG A 471 23.57 -20.40 -7.35
C ARG A 471 24.23 -19.03 -7.39
N VAL A 472 25.49 -18.91 -6.93
CA VAL A 472 26.23 -17.64 -6.97
C VAL A 472 26.56 -17.25 -8.42
N ALA A 473 26.95 -18.20 -9.28
CA ALA A 473 27.22 -17.95 -10.70
C ALA A 473 25.96 -17.53 -11.50
N ALA A 474 24.79 -18.03 -11.12
CA ALA A 474 23.52 -17.73 -11.80
C ALA A 474 22.89 -16.39 -11.36
N ARG A 475 23.42 -15.70 -10.33
CA ARG A 475 22.85 -14.45 -9.81
C ARG A 475 22.83 -13.33 -10.83
N ARG A 476 21.73 -12.58 -10.84
CA ARG A 476 21.57 -11.33 -11.59
C ARG A 476 20.82 -10.32 -10.71
N GLY A 477 21.32 -9.08 -10.59
CA GLY A 477 20.63 -7.99 -9.93
C GLY A 477 20.38 -8.15 -8.42
N ASP A 478 21.17 -8.97 -7.70
CA ASP A 478 21.08 -9.10 -6.23
C ASP A 478 22.02 -8.10 -5.53
N ALA A 479 21.65 -7.71 -4.31
CA ALA A 479 22.47 -6.85 -3.45
C ALA A 479 23.80 -7.48 -3.01
N SER A 480 23.95 -8.82 -3.09
CA SER A 480 25.15 -9.54 -2.69
C SER A 480 26.21 -9.57 -3.80
N ASP A 481 27.44 -9.13 -3.49
CA ASP A 481 28.60 -9.14 -4.38
C ASP A 481 29.42 -10.46 -4.28
N ALA A 482 28.96 -11.46 -3.51
CA ALA A 482 29.69 -12.70 -3.30
C ALA A 482 29.83 -13.50 -4.60
N ASP A 483 31.07 -13.86 -4.95
CA ASP A 483 31.46 -14.73 -6.05
C ASP A 483 31.96 -16.10 -5.56
N ALA A 484 32.37 -16.97 -6.49
CA ALA A 484 32.87 -18.30 -6.16
C ALA A 484 34.05 -18.28 -5.18
N SER A 485 34.95 -17.30 -5.27
CA SER A 485 36.11 -17.18 -4.38
C SER A 485 35.70 -16.88 -2.94
N VAL A 486 34.61 -16.12 -2.75
CA VAL A 486 34.02 -15.82 -1.44
C VAL A 486 33.44 -17.10 -0.83
N VAL A 487 32.72 -17.91 -1.60
CA VAL A 487 32.15 -19.18 -1.15
C VAL A 487 33.24 -20.14 -0.65
N LEU A 488 34.29 -20.31 -1.44
CA LEU A 488 35.42 -21.21 -1.09
C LEU A 488 36.12 -20.77 0.21
N ARG A 489 36.44 -19.49 0.35
CA ARG A 489 37.03 -18.95 1.59
C ARG A 489 36.12 -19.10 2.79
N GLN A 490 34.80 -18.97 2.60
CA GLN A 490 33.84 -19.16 3.69
C GLN A 490 33.78 -20.63 4.13
N LEU A 491 33.82 -21.58 3.20
CA LEU A 491 33.85 -23.01 3.50
C LEU A 491 35.05 -23.42 4.36
N GLU A 492 36.23 -22.86 4.05
CA GLU A 492 37.47 -23.16 4.78
C GLU A 492 37.49 -22.61 6.22
N SER A 493 36.81 -21.47 6.45
CA SER A 493 36.98 -20.69 7.68
C SER A 493 35.75 -20.63 8.57
N THR A 494 34.61 -21.26 8.20
CA THR A 494 33.37 -21.15 8.97
C THR A 494 32.99 -22.46 9.64
N VAL A 495 32.79 -22.40 10.96
CA VAL A 495 32.22 -23.53 11.74
C VAL A 495 30.73 -23.26 11.92
N PRO A 496 29.86 -24.16 11.43
CA PRO A 496 28.42 -24.06 11.65
C PRO A 496 28.09 -24.03 13.16
N PRO A 497 27.09 -23.24 13.59
CA PRO A 497 26.68 -23.21 14.99
C PRO A 497 26.11 -24.56 15.44
N SER A 498 26.36 -24.93 16.69
CA SER A 498 25.81 -26.13 17.29
C SER A 498 24.44 -25.92 17.96
N ASP A 499 24.11 -24.65 18.26
CA ASP A 499 22.93 -24.21 19.00
C ASP A 499 21.82 -23.62 18.10
N TRP A 500 22.04 -23.58 16.80
CA TRP A 500 21.03 -23.17 15.81
C TRP A 500 20.44 -24.38 15.10
N HIS A 501 19.17 -24.26 14.68
CA HIS A 501 18.50 -25.28 13.86
C HIS A 501 19.14 -25.38 12.47
N LYS A 502 19.71 -26.54 12.17
CA LYS A 502 20.29 -26.81 10.86
C LYS A 502 19.19 -27.24 9.88
N VAL A 503 19.16 -26.58 8.72
CA VAL A 503 18.17 -26.86 7.67
C VAL A 503 18.91 -27.12 6.36
N ASP A 504 18.68 -28.27 5.78
CA ASP A 504 19.17 -28.60 4.45
C ASP A 504 18.45 -27.76 3.38
N ALA A 505 19.24 -26.95 2.70
CA ALA A 505 18.81 -26.04 1.63
C ALA A 505 19.29 -26.51 0.24
N SER A 506 19.52 -27.82 0.07
CA SER A 506 19.89 -28.44 -1.20
C SER A 506 18.76 -28.37 -2.24
N ASP A 507 17.52 -28.39 -1.77
CA ASP A 507 16.30 -28.42 -2.60
C ASP A 507 15.92 -27.02 -3.12
N ALA A 508 14.73 -26.95 -3.74
CA ALA A 508 14.12 -25.69 -4.15
C ALA A 508 13.85 -24.79 -2.94
N ALA A 509 13.83 -23.48 -3.17
CA ALA A 509 13.64 -22.49 -2.09
C ALA A 509 12.32 -22.70 -1.34
N GLU A 510 11.24 -23.11 -2.03
CA GLU A 510 9.93 -23.32 -1.42
C GLU A 510 9.92 -24.56 -0.50
N GLU A 511 10.63 -25.61 -0.88
CA GLU A 511 10.78 -26.80 -0.02
C GLU A 511 11.59 -26.48 1.25
N THR A 512 12.67 -25.69 1.08
CA THR A 512 13.43 -25.17 2.23
C THR A 512 12.57 -24.28 3.11
N ALA A 513 11.77 -23.38 2.52
CA ALA A 513 10.83 -22.54 3.24
C ALA A 513 9.78 -23.35 4.00
N SER A 514 9.27 -24.44 3.40
CA SER A 514 8.34 -25.36 4.06
C SER A 514 8.96 -26.03 5.29
N LYS A 515 10.23 -26.48 5.19
CA LYS A 515 10.97 -27.00 6.35
C LYS A 515 11.11 -25.98 7.47
N LEU A 516 11.36 -24.70 7.13
CA LEU A 516 11.43 -23.63 8.13
C LEU A 516 10.08 -23.35 8.80
N ARG A 517 8.99 -23.36 8.02
CA ARG A 517 7.64 -23.15 8.58
C ARG A 517 7.27 -24.17 9.66
N THR A 518 7.87 -25.36 9.66
CA THR A 518 7.64 -26.35 10.73
C THR A 518 8.37 -26.03 12.05
N LEU A 519 9.29 -25.07 12.05
CA LEU A 519 10.02 -24.61 13.25
C LEU A 519 9.35 -23.38 13.89
N LEU A 520 8.41 -22.76 13.20
CA LEU A 520 7.69 -21.57 13.62
C LEU A 520 6.37 -21.92 14.32
#